data_13bdd38f1357e054af6fcb77d8d76745
#
_entry.id   13bdd38f1357e054af6fcb77d8d76745
#
_cell.length_a   1.000
_cell.length_b   1.000
_cell.length_c   1.000
_cell.angle_alpha   90.00
_cell.angle_beta   90.00
_cell.angle_gamma   90.00
#
_symmetry.space_group_name_H-M   'P 1'
#
loop_
_entity.id
_entity.type
_entity.pdbx_description
1 polymer ?
#
loop_
_entity_poly.entity_id
_entity_poly.type
_entity_poly.pdbx_seq_one_letter_code
_entity_poly.pdbx_strand_id
1 'polypeptide(L)'
;MGMPELKLKQDCVTRWNSTFHMIKRILESKDAVISTLAVMNASVDPLSQEEWEVLQEACTVLEPFEQVTVEISADSYVTASKMLILCKGVQRVTAEHQTRVTTGKVTELVAALCASMDRKFHRIEYNPILSESTVLDPRFKKLAFHDNRAVDEALQRVTAAAARSGQPTSLPEGHEGEEAAEHEEPQASAVWRFFEERASGDTTRRNPSADSILEVRSYLEEPLFQRSADPLSWWETKASVYPRLTCVMARRLCIVATSVPSERIFSKTGQIITEKKQDQPLKAEALDLSQCKPSLKDKTADFFLFVLHILIYILLCDSVSFCMFHFKFVQY
;
A
#
# COMPACT_ATOMS: atom_id res chain seq x y z
N MET A 1 -34.92 5.50 -24.81
CA MET A 1 -33.75 6.13 -24.17
C MET A 1 -32.66 5.08 -24.13
N GLY A 2 -31.59 5.23 -24.92
CA GLY A 2 -30.52 4.20 -25.03
C GLY A 2 -29.47 4.30 -23.90
N MET A 3 -29.90 4.35 -22.65
CA MET A 3 -28.97 4.29 -21.52
C MET A 3 -28.60 2.83 -21.21
N PRO A 4 -27.35 2.56 -20.87
CA PRO A 4 -26.94 1.20 -20.47
C PRO A 4 -27.71 0.74 -19.24
N GLU A 5 -28.10 -0.53 -19.19
CA GLU A 5 -28.74 -1.13 -18.01
C GLU A 5 -27.75 -1.23 -16.86
N LEU A 6 -27.72 -0.20 -16.02
CA LEU A 6 -26.84 -0.13 -14.85
C LEU A 6 -27.61 -0.62 -13.62
N LYS A 7 -27.20 -1.77 -13.06
CA LYS A 7 -27.75 -2.24 -11.76
C LYS A 7 -27.28 -1.34 -10.62
N LEU A 8 -28.19 -1.01 -9.69
CA LEU A 8 -27.82 -0.36 -8.44
C LEU A 8 -26.85 -1.26 -7.65
N LYS A 9 -25.93 -0.63 -6.95
CA LYS A 9 -24.98 -1.35 -6.07
C LYS A 9 -25.52 -1.34 -4.66
N GLN A 10 -25.44 -2.49 -3.99
CA GLN A 10 -25.81 -2.61 -2.58
C GLN A 10 -24.61 -2.25 -1.71
N ASP A 11 -24.87 -1.59 -0.60
CA ASP A 11 -23.88 -1.30 0.42
C ASP A 11 -23.49 -2.55 1.20
N CYS A 12 -22.24 -2.62 1.63
CA CYS A 12 -21.72 -3.63 2.54
C CYS A 12 -21.12 -2.90 3.75
N VAL A 13 -21.82 -2.92 4.86
CA VAL A 13 -21.52 -2.13 6.08
C VAL A 13 -20.07 -2.25 6.56
N THR A 14 -19.39 -3.36 6.26
CA THR A 14 -18.00 -3.59 6.65
C THR A 14 -16.97 -3.01 5.70
N ARG A 15 -17.39 -2.37 4.59
CA ARG A 15 -16.49 -1.87 3.54
C ARG A 15 -16.89 -0.48 3.08
N TRP A 16 -16.18 0.55 3.50
CA TRP A 16 -16.46 1.94 3.14
C TRP A 16 -16.54 2.18 1.62
N ASN A 17 -15.70 1.50 0.82
CA ASN A 17 -15.73 1.63 -0.63
C ASN A 17 -17.08 1.20 -1.22
N SER A 18 -17.81 0.27 -0.59
CA SER A 18 -19.12 -0.15 -1.08
C SER A 18 -20.13 0.98 -0.98
N THR A 19 -20.13 1.74 0.11
CA THR A 19 -20.97 2.92 0.30
C THR A 19 -20.63 4.00 -0.73
N PHE A 20 -19.34 4.27 -0.93
CA PHE A 20 -18.88 5.20 -1.97
C PHE A 20 -19.37 4.78 -3.37
N HIS A 21 -19.18 3.51 -3.73
CA HIS A 21 -19.62 2.99 -5.02
C HIS A 21 -21.14 2.94 -5.17
N MET A 22 -21.89 2.72 -4.08
CA MET A 22 -23.36 2.79 -4.07
C MET A 22 -23.80 4.24 -4.38
N ILE A 23 -23.27 5.23 -3.67
CA ILE A 23 -23.61 6.63 -3.87
C ILE A 23 -23.22 7.08 -5.28
N LYS A 24 -22.02 6.77 -5.73
CA LYS A 24 -21.56 7.09 -7.09
C LYS A 24 -22.52 6.51 -8.15
N ARG A 25 -22.96 5.25 -7.97
CA ARG A 25 -23.93 4.61 -8.88
C ARG A 25 -25.31 5.27 -8.83
N ILE A 26 -25.79 5.69 -7.65
CA ILE A 26 -27.06 6.41 -7.51
C ILE A 26 -26.98 7.76 -8.23
N LEU A 27 -25.87 8.49 -8.10
CA LEU A 27 -25.63 9.75 -8.80
C LEU A 27 -25.61 9.58 -10.33
N GLU A 28 -24.93 8.53 -10.83
CA GLU A 28 -24.90 8.17 -12.26
C GLU A 28 -26.29 7.84 -12.81
N SER A 29 -27.17 7.34 -11.96
CA SER A 29 -28.54 6.91 -12.32
C SER A 29 -29.63 7.86 -11.80
N LYS A 30 -29.28 9.08 -11.41
CA LYS A 30 -30.14 10.05 -10.72
C LYS A 30 -31.52 10.17 -11.37
N ASP A 31 -31.59 10.48 -12.65
CA ASP A 31 -32.84 10.72 -13.37
C ASP A 31 -33.73 9.46 -13.44
N ALA A 32 -33.09 8.29 -13.62
CA ALA A 32 -33.81 7.03 -13.62
C ALA A 32 -34.36 6.70 -12.23
N VAL A 33 -33.61 6.96 -11.17
CA VAL A 33 -34.04 6.74 -9.77
C VAL A 33 -35.22 7.65 -9.45
N ILE A 34 -35.13 8.95 -9.75
CA ILE A 34 -36.22 9.92 -9.51
C ILE A 34 -37.49 9.50 -10.27
N SER A 35 -37.36 9.16 -11.55
CA SER A 35 -38.49 8.76 -12.40
C SER A 35 -39.13 7.47 -11.90
N THR A 36 -38.34 6.50 -11.49
CA THR A 36 -38.83 5.20 -10.97
C THR A 36 -39.56 5.38 -9.65
N LEU A 37 -39.02 6.15 -8.71
CA LEU A 37 -39.67 6.42 -7.42
C LEU A 37 -41.00 7.15 -7.60
N ALA A 38 -41.09 8.08 -8.55
CA ALA A 38 -42.34 8.78 -8.87
C ALA A 38 -43.42 7.87 -9.45
N VAL A 39 -43.02 6.90 -10.30
CA VAL A 39 -43.99 5.95 -10.93
C VAL A 39 -44.41 4.85 -9.99
N MET A 40 -43.50 4.33 -9.17
CA MET A 40 -43.76 3.17 -8.30
C MET A 40 -44.54 3.50 -7.04
N ASN A 41 -44.85 4.78 -6.78
CA ASN A 41 -45.48 5.22 -5.55
C ASN A 41 -44.86 4.58 -4.30
N ALA A 42 -43.53 4.51 -4.31
CA ALA A 42 -42.74 3.81 -3.32
C ALA A 42 -42.86 4.50 -1.94
N SER A 43 -42.86 3.70 -0.87
CA SER A 43 -42.86 4.21 0.51
C SER A 43 -41.54 4.84 0.96
N VAL A 44 -40.70 5.22 0.01
CA VAL A 44 -39.39 5.84 0.21
C VAL A 44 -39.45 7.32 -0.15
N ASP A 45 -39.12 8.19 0.80
CA ASP A 45 -39.06 9.62 0.55
C ASP A 45 -37.97 9.92 -0.48
N PRO A 46 -38.27 10.72 -1.53
CA PRO A 46 -37.25 11.14 -2.49
C PRO A 46 -36.22 12.07 -1.82
N LEU A 47 -34.99 12.03 -2.31
CA LEU A 47 -33.96 12.97 -1.88
C LEU A 47 -34.28 14.39 -2.36
N SER A 48 -34.08 15.38 -1.47
CA SER A 48 -34.15 16.78 -1.79
C SER A 48 -33.01 17.22 -2.70
N GLN A 49 -33.13 18.39 -3.33
CA GLN A 49 -32.07 18.94 -4.16
C GLN A 49 -30.78 19.18 -3.34
N GLU A 50 -30.89 19.66 -2.11
CA GLU A 50 -29.75 19.84 -1.20
C GLU A 50 -29.05 18.51 -0.88
N GLU A 51 -29.81 17.42 -0.65
CA GLU A 51 -29.23 16.11 -0.39
C GLU A 51 -28.47 15.56 -1.62
N TRP A 52 -28.98 15.81 -2.83
CA TRP A 52 -28.27 15.46 -4.05
C TRP A 52 -26.94 16.22 -4.20
N GLU A 53 -26.92 17.51 -3.85
CA GLU A 53 -25.70 18.33 -3.87
C GLU A 53 -24.69 17.84 -2.84
N VAL A 54 -25.13 17.52 -1.62
CA VAL A 54 -24.29 16.92 -0.57
C VAL A 54 -23.67 15.61 -1.04
N LEU A 55 -24.45 14.71 -1.66
CA LEU A 55 -23.92 13.44 -2.17
C LEU A 55 -22.92 13.65 -3.30
N GLN A 56 -23.17 14.60 -4.20
CA GLN A 56 -22.27 14.92 -5.31
C GLN A 56 -20.94 15.47 -4.81
N GLU A 57 -20.96 16.44 -3.91
CA GLU A 57 -19.76 17.02 -3.32
C GLU A 57 -18.98 15.97 -2.50
N ALA A 58 -19.69 15.18 -1.66
CA ALA A 58 -19.07 14.14 -0.87
C ALA A 58 -18.37 13.09 -1.74
N CYS A 59 -18.97 12.65 -2.84
CA CYS A 59 -18.32 11.75 -3.79
C CYS A 59 -17.03 12.36 -4.36
N THR A 60 -17.06 13.63 -4.71
CA THR A 60 -15.87 14.32 -5.25
C THR A 60 -14.74 14.38 -4.23
N VAL A 61 -15.07 14.65 -2.96
CA VAL A 61 -14.09 14.68 -1.86
C VAL A 61 -13.53 13.29 -1.55
N LEU A 62 -14.35 12.24 -1.65
CA LEU A 62 -13.98 10.87 -1.29
C LEU A 62 -13.27 10.10 -2.43
N GLU A 63 -13.38 10.53 -3.67
CA GLU A 63 -12.78 9.85 -4.82
C GLU A 63 -11.26 9.65 -4.69
N PRO A 64 -10.45 10.63 -4.25
CA PRO A 64 -9.03 10.44 -4.01
C PRO A 64 -8.73 9.37 -2.95
N PHE A 65 -9.58 9.23 -1.92
CA PHE A 65 -9.42 8.19 -0.90
C PHE A 65 -9.67 6.80 -1.46
N GLU A 66 -10.65 6.66 -2.34
CA GLU A 66 -10.91 5.41 -3.03
C GLU A 66 -9.72 5.00 -3.92
N GLN A 67 -9.20 5.94 -4.71
CA GLN A 67 -8.02 5.72 -5.54
C GLN A 67 -6.81 5.28 -4.72
N VAL A 68 -6.54 5.95 -3.60
CA VAL A 68 -5.46 5.56 -2.68
C VAL A 68 -5.72 4.18 -2.09
N THR A 69 -6.95 3.89 -1.66
CA THR A 69 -7.30 2.58 -1.10
C THR A 69 -7.07 1.45 -2.10
N VAL A 70 -7.46 1.63 -3.36
CA VAL A 70 -7.21 0.66 -4.44
C VAL A 70 -5.72 0.46 -4.64
N GLU A 71 -4.96 1.56 -4.71
CA GLU A 71 -3.51 1.54 -4.94
C GLU A 71 -2.74 0.80 -3.84
N ILE A 72 -3.08 1.01 -2.55
CA ILE A 72 -2.38 0.38 -1.43
C ILE A 72 -2.88 -1.03 -1.07
N SER A 73 -4.06 -1.41 -1.57
CA SER A 73 -4.68 -2.73 -1.32
C SER A 73 -4.24 -3.81 -2.31
N ALA A 74 -3.33 -3.48 -3.21
CA ALA A 74 -2.79 -4.43 -4.17
C ALA A 74 -1.82 -5.41 -3.50
N ASP A 75 -1.75 -6.61 -4.07
CA ASP A 75 -0.86 -7.70 -3.67
C ASP A 75 0.14 -8.11 -4.77
N SER A 76 -0.03 -7.57 -5.96
CA SER A 76 0.76 -7.90 -7.14
C SER A 76 1.95 -6.97 -7.38
N TYR A 77 2.11 -5.92 -6.57
CA TYR A 77 3.21 -4.96 -6.68
C TYR A 77 3.53 -4.28 -5.33
N VAL A 78 4.68 -3.62 -5.28
CA VAL A 78 5.18 -2.95 -4.08
C VAL A 78 4.25 -1.83 -3.64
N THR A 79 3.77 -1.87 -2.39
CA THR A 79 2.80 -0.89 -1.86
C THR A 79 3.34 -0.05 -0.69
N ALA A 80 4.14 -0.62 0.22
CA ALA A 80 4.65 0.10 1.38
C ALA A 80 5.47 1.34 1.01
N SER A 81 6.27 1.28 -0.06
CA SER A 81 7.09 2.41 -0.53
C SER A 81 6.27 3.60 -1.05
N LYS A 82 5.01 3.37 -1.44
CA LYS A 82 4.11 4.41 -1.94
C LYS A 82 3.42 5.21 -0.84
N MET A 83 3.41 4.67 0.40
CA MET A 83 2.59 5.22 1.50
C MET A 83 2.90 6.68 1.79
N LEU A 84 4.17 7.08 1.87
CA LEU A 84 4.54 8.47 2.18
C LEU A 84 3.97 9.46 1.16
N ILE A 85 4.10 9.12 -0.13
CA ILE A 85 3.63 9.98 -1.22
C ILE A 85 2.10 10.03 -1.25
N LEU A 86 1.44 8.87 -1.12
CA LEU A 86 -0.01 8.78 -1.18
C LEU A 86 -0.69 9.47 0.00
N CYS A 87 -0.17 9.31 1.23
CA CYS A 87 -0.67 10.03 2.41
C CYS A 87 -0.59 11.53 2.23
N LYS A 88 0.53 12.05 1.73
CA LYS A 88 0.69 13.49 1.48
C LYS A 88 -0.14 13.98 0.31
N GLY A 89 -0.23 13.17 -0.74
CA GLY A 89 -1.07 13.47 -1.88
C GLY A 89 -2.53 13.65 -1.47
N VAL A 90 -3.09 12.70 -0.71
CA VAL A 90 -4.47 12.77 -0.25
C VAL A 90 -4.71 13.93 0.74
N GLN A 91 -3.76 14.20 1.66
CA GLN A 91 -3.85 15.38 2.54
C GLN A 91 -3.95 16.68 1.73
N ARG A 92 -3.07 16.86 0.74
CA ARG A 92 -3.05 18.06 -0.09
C ARG A 92 -4.35 18.22 -0.89
N VAL A 93 -4.78 17.17 -1.58
CA VAL A 93 -6.01 17.21 -2.38
C VAL A 93 -7.23 17.47 -1.49
N THR A 94 -7.30 16.87 -0.30
CA THR A 94 -8.41 17.12 0.63
C THR A 94 -8.39 18.56 1.14
N ALA A 95 -7.22 19.12 1.46
CA ALA A 95 -7.12 20.52 1.87
C ALA A 95 -7.57 21.49 0.77
N GLU A 96 -7.34 21.18 -0.52
CA GLU A 96 -7.82 21.99 -1.63
C GLU A 96 -9.36 22.01 -1.72
N HIS A 97 -10.05 20.98 -1.23
CA HIS A 97 -11.51 20.95 -1.18
C HIS A 97 -12.09 21.91 -0.15
N GLN A 98 -11.34 22.36 0.88
CA GLN A 98 -11.84 23.34 1.86
C GLN A 98 -12.36 24.63 1.23
N THR A 99 -11.81 25.03 0.09
CA THR A 99 -12.21 26.25 -0.63
C THR A 99 -13.20 26.01 -1.76
N ARG A 100 -13.49 24.75 -2.09
CA ARG A 100 -14.31 24.40 -3.26
C ARG A 100 -15.70 23.89 -2.89
N VAL A 101 -15.86 23.29 -1.71
CA VAL A 101 -17.15 22.75 -1.25
C VAL A 101 -18.04 23.89 -0.78
N THR A 102 -19.33 23.76 -1.06
CA THR A 102 -20.34 24.78 -0.78
C THR A 102 -21.35 24.35 0.28
N THR A 103 -21.60 23.04 0.40
CA THR A 103 -22.56 22.51 1.36
C THR A 103 -21.95 22.42 2.77
N GLY A 104 -22.68 22.89 3.80
CA GLY A 104 -22.18 22.90 5.18
C GLY A 104 -21.76 21.54 5.70
N LYS A 105 -22.52 20.48 5.40
CA LYS A 105 -22.21 19.10 5.80
C LYS A 105 -20.89 18.61 5.20
N VAL A 106 -20.63 18.92 3.92
CA VAL A 106 -19.37 18.50 3.27
C VAL A 106 -18.21 19.37 3.74
N THR A 107 -18.42 20.63 4.08
CA THR A 107 -17.40 21.47 4.72
C THR A 107 -16.95 20.88 6.05
N GLU A 108 -17.88 20.42 6.89
CA GLU A 108 -17.58 19.73 8.15
C GLU A 108 -16.83 18.40 7.91
N LEU A 109 -17.25 17.63 6.88
CA LEU A 109 -16.56 16.40 6.49
C LEU A 109 -15.10 16.67 6.11
N VAL A 110 -14.86 17.64 5.23
CA VAL A 110 -13.50 18.01 4.78
C VAL A 110 -12.63 18.46 5.95
N ALA A 111 -13.18 19.29 6.86
CA ALA A 111 -12.47 19.73 8.06
C ALA A 111 -12.11 18.56 8.98
N ALA A 112 -13.04 17.62 9.19
CA ALA A 112 -12.81 16.41 9.99
C ALA A 112 -11.77 15.49 9.37
N LEU A 113 -11.80 15.31 8.04
CA LEU A 113 -10.81 14.53 7.29
C LEU A 113 -9.41 15.13 7.42
N CYS A 114 -9.26 16.44 7.20
CA CYS A 114 -7.97 17.12 7.35
C CYS A 114 -7.42 16.94 8.77
N ALA A 115 -8.23 17.25 9.79
CA ALA A 115 -7.81 17.10 11.19
C ALA A 115 -7.44 15.65 11.57
N SER A 116 -8.14 14.67 11.01
CA SER A 116 -7.83 13.25 11.23
C SER A 116 -6.51 12.85 10.57
N MET A 117 -6.30 13.22 9.31
CA MET A 117 -5.06 12.94 8.58
C MET A 117 -3.86 13.61 9.24
N ASP A 118 -3.97 14.86 9.71
CA ASP A 118 -2.89 15.56 10.39
C ASP A 118 -2.46 14.84 11.67
N ARG A 119 -3.41 14.29 12.43
CA ARG A 119 -3.09 13.48 13.61
C ARG A 119 -2.47 12.14 13.24
N LYS A 120 -3.00 11.45 12.22
CA LYS A 120 -2.61 10.08 11.88
C LYS A 120 -1.30 10.03 11.09
N PHE A 121 -1.08 10.97 10.19
CA PHE A 121 0.13 11.04 9.38
C PHE A 121 1.22 11.88 10.05
N HIS A 122 0.97 12.35 11.28
CA HIS A 122 2.01 13.01 12.06
C HIS A 122 3.22 12.09 12.17
N ARG A 123 4.38 12.59 11.75
CA ARG A 123 5.65 11.84 11.78
C ARG A 123 5.65 10.51 11.00
N ILE A 124 4.76 10.31 10.02
CA ILE A 124 4.73 9.08 9.19
C ILE A 124 6.09 8.81 8.50
N GLU A 125 6.84 9.85 8.17
CA GLU A 125 8.19 9.76 7.57
C GLU A 125 9.23 9.13 8.50
N TYR A 126 8.98 9.13 9.80
CA TYR A 126 9.84 8.51 10.81
C TYR A 126 9.52 7.02 11.03
N ASN A 127 8.45 6.51 10.44
CA ASN A 127 8.17 5.08 10.50
C ASN A 127 9.28 4.32 9.75
N PRO A 128 10.04 3.43 10.44
CA PRO A 128 11.21 2.78 9.85
C PRO A 128 10.88 1.97 8.61
N ILE A 129 9.76 1.25 8.62
CA ILE A 129 9.36 0.37 7.50
C ILE A 129 9.03 1.21 6.27
N LEU A 130 8.17 2.22 6.44
CA LEU A 130 7.72 3.06 5.34
C LEU A 130 8.87 3.88 4.76
N SER A 131 9.68 4.52 5.64
CA SER A 131 10.79 5.36 5.20
C SER A 131 11.88 4.55 4.50
N GLU A 132 12.28 3.40 5.03
CA GLU A 132 13.28 2.54 4.41
C GLU A 132 12.77 1.94 3.09
N SER A 133 11.51 1.50 3.02
CA SER A 133 10.89 1.03 1.78
C SER A 133 10.85 2.14 0.72
N THR A 134 10.51 3.38 1.12
CA THR A 134 10.43 4.52 0.22
C THR A 134 11.80 4.93 -0.31
N VAL A 135 12.82 4.99 0.55
CA VAL A 135 14.21 5.30 0.12
C VAL A 135 14.74 4.25 -0.86
N LEU A 136 14.42 2.97 -0.65
CA LEU A 136 14.86 1.86 -1.49
C LEU A 136 14.04 1.73 -2.79
N ASP A 137 12.96 2.48 -2.95
CA ASP A 137 12.21 2.49 -4.20
C ASP A 137 12.86 3.48 -5.19
N PRO A 138 13.40 3.01 -6.33
CA PRO A 138 14.13 3.86 -7.27
C PRO A 138 13.24 4.92 -7.93
N ARG A 139 11.91 4.79 -7.84
CA ARG A 139 10.94 5.77 -8.35
C ARG A 139 10.83 7.01 -7.46
N PHE A 140 11.13 6.88 -6.17
CA PHE A 140 10.86 7.90 -5.17
C PHE A 140 12.11 8.37 -4.43
N LYS A 141 12.92 7.43 -3.95
CA LYS A 141 14.14 7.73 -3.18
C LYS A 141 13.85 8.74 -2.07
N LYS A 142 14.66 9.79 -1.95
CA LYS A 142 14.47 10.87 -0.96
C LYS A 142 13.45 11.94 -1.36
N LEU A 143 12.96 11.97 -2.61
CA LEU A 143 12.00 12.99 -3.05
C LEU A 143 10.60 12.84 -2.44
N ALA A 144 10.28 11.67 -1.89
CA ALA A 144 9.03 11.44 -1.19
C ALA A 144 8.94 12.11 0.18
N PHE A 145 10.05 12.57 0.72
CA PHE A 145 10.14 13.16 2.05
C PHE A 145 10.07 14.68 2.01
N HIS A 146 9.59 15.27 3.10
CA HIS A 146 9.63 16.72 3.33
C HIS A 146 10.59 17.06 4.47
N ASP A 147 10.78 16.13 5.41
CA ASP A 147 11.70 16.31 6.53
C ASP A 147 13.05 15.64 6.22
N ASN A 148 14.09 16.47 6.07
CA ASN A 148 15.44 16.00 5.80
C ASN A 148 16.00 15.10 6.91
N ARG A 149 15.59 15.32 8.18
CA ARG A 149 16.04 14.48 9.30
C ARG A 149 15.47 13.07 9.16
N ALA A 150 14.21 12.93 8.72
CA ALA A 150 13.61 11.62 8.48
C ALA A 150 14.35 10.87 7.34
N VAL A 151 14.78 11.60 6.29
CA VAL A 151 15.62 11.03 5.23
C VAL A 151 16.95 10.54 5.79
N ASP A 152 17.63 11.37 6.57
CA ASP A 152 18.95 11.03 7.13
C ASP A 152 18.87 9.81 8.03
N GLU A 153 17.85 9.74 8.90
CA GLU A 153 17.62 8.57 9.75
C GLU A 153 17.31 7.29 8.93
N ALA A 154 16.50 7.41 7.87
CA ALA A 154 16.20 6.28 6.99
C ALA A 154 17.46 5.78 6.27
N LEU A 155 18.27 6.70 5.73
CA LEU A 155 19.53 6.38 5.08
C LEU A 155 20.54 5.74 6.02
N GLN A 156 20.64 6.22 7.27
CA GLN A 156 21.50 5.61 8.29
C GLN A 156 21.08 4.16 8.58
N ARG A 157 19.76 3.91 8.73
CA ARG A 157 19.25 2.54 8.95
C ARG A 157 19.49 1.63 7.75
N VAL A 158 19.27 2.11 6.53
CA VAL A 158 19.53 1.35 5.29
C VAL A 158 21.02 1.04 5.15
N THR A 159 21.91 2.02 5.36
CA THR A 159 23.36 1.84 5.31
C THR A 159 23.83 0.83 6.35
N ALA A 160 23.36 0.93 7.58
CA ALA A 160 23.68 -0.03 8.64
C ALA A 160 23.17 -1.44 8.34
N ALA A 161 22.00 -1.57 7.71
CA ALA A 161 21.47 -2.87 7.28
C ALA A 161 22.29 -3.44 6.12
N ALA A 162 22.71 -2.63 5.16
CA ALA A 162 23.58 -3.03 4.05
C ALA A 162 24.96 -3.50 4.53
N ALA A 163 25.54 -2.82 5.52
CA ALA A 163 26.82 -3.23 6.13
C ALA A 163 26.75 -4.63 6.77
N ARG A 164 25.63 -4.94 7.42
CA ARG A 164 25.41 -6.28 8.01
C ARG A 164 25.15 -7.36 6.97
N SER A 165 24.57 -7.04 5.84
CA SER A 165 24.28 -8.01 4.77
C SER A 165 25.51 -8.46 3.98
N GLY A 166 26.64 -7.76 4.11
CA GLY A 166 27.90 -8.10 3.44
C GLY A 166 28.84 -9.00 4.23
N GLN A 167 28.45 -9.50 5.40
CA GLN A 167 29.22 -10.55 6.06
C GLN A 167 28.91 -11.89 5.38
N PRO A 168 29.91 -12.65 4.90
CA PRO A 168 29.67 -13.99 4.41
C PRO A 168 29.12 -14.81 5.57
N THR A 169 27.89 -15.28 5.42
CA THR A 169 27.38 -16.35 6.26
C THR A 169 28.25 -17.57 5.90
N SER A 170 29.16 -17.93 6.76
CA SER A 170 29.90 -19.16 6.64
C SER A 170 28.90 -20.33 6.78
N LEU A 171 28.32 -20.72 5.65
CA LEU A 171 27.74 -22.08 5.55
C LEU A 171 28.89 -23.04 5.67
N PRO A 172 28.78 -24.15 6.42
CA PRO A 172 29.77 -25.18 6.39
C PRO A 172 29.81 -25.78 4.98
N GLU A 173 30.89 -25.51 4.25
CA GLU A 173 31.14 -26.13 2.98
C GLU A 173 31.28 -27.65 3.24
N GLY A 174 30.26 -28.40 2.84
CA GLY A 174 30.36 -29.82 2.64
C GLY A 174 31.32 -30.07 1.48
N HIS A 175 32.47 -30.63 1.77
CA HIS A 175 33.40 -31.16 0.78
C HIS A 175 32.68 -32.24 -0.03
N GLU A 176 32.29 -31.94 -1.27
CA GLU A 176 32.18 -32.96 -2.31
C GLU A 176 33.21 -32.61 -3.39
N GLY A 177 34.18 -33.49 -3.54
CA GLY A 177 35.27 -33.29 -4.48
C GLY A 177 34.77 -33.43 -5.92
N GLU A 178 35.03 -32.42 -6.72
CA GLU A 178 35.17 -32.56 -8.16
C GLU A 178 36.63 -32.36 -8.52
N GLU A 179 37.23 -33.36 -9.09
CA GLU A 179 38.55 -33.35 -9.70
C GLU A 179 38.50 -32.36 -10.88
N ALA A 180 39.01 -31.13 -10.70
CA ALA A 180 39.24 -30.19 -11.77
C ALA A 180 40.57 -30.50 -12.42
N ALA A 181 40.54 -30.71 -13.75
CA ALA A 181 41.66 -30.93 -14.60
C ALA A 181 42.77 -29.87 -14.43
N GLU A 182 43.97 -30.31 -14.24
CA GLU A 182 45.20 -29.50 -14.20
C GLU A 182 45.37 -28.76 -15.53
N HIS A 183 45.00 -27.50 -15.59
CA HIS A 183 45.55 -26.56 -16.55
C HIS A 183 46.85 -25.98 -15.96
N GLU A 184 47.99 -26.36 -16.52
CA GLU A 184 49.28 -25.76 -16.21
C GLU A 184 49.26 -24.28 -16.60
N GLU A 185 49.05 -23.42 -15.61
CA GLU A 185 49.27 -21.96 -15.78
C GLU A 185 50.81 -21.68 -15.86
N PRO A 186 51.27 -20.79 -16.74
CA PRO A 186 52.68 -20.47 -16.85
C PRO A 186 53.18 -19.91 -15.51
N GLN A 187 54.27 -20.45 -15.00
CA GLN A 187 54.91 -20.11 -13.71
C GLN A 187 54.95 -18.61 -13.49
N ALA A 188 54.07 -18.11 -12.62
CA ALA A 188 54.03 -16.73 -12.21
C ALA A 188 55.38 -16.35 -11.63
N SER A 189 56.00 -15.31 -12.18
CA SER A 189 57.30 -14.75 -11.70
C SER A 189 57.22 -14.51 -10.19
N ALA A 190 58.27 -14.80 -9.44
CA ALA A 190 58.34 -14.59 -7.98
C ALA A 190 57.97 -13.14 -7.57
N VAL A 191 58.13 -12.18 -8.51
CA VAL A 191 57.75 -10.77 -8.32
C VAL A 191 56.24 -10.61 -8.29
N TRP A 192 55.50 -11.34 -9.15
CA TRP A 192 54.04 -11.27 -9.18
C TRP A 192 53.42 -11.99 -7.98
N ARG A 193 54.03 -13.06 -7.46
CA ARG A 193 53.57 -13.72 -6.24
C ARG A 193 53.57 -12.77 -5.04
N PHE A 194 54.60 -11.95 -4.89
CA PHE A 194 54.65 -10.94 -3.83
C PHE A 194 53.56 -9.87 -3.97
N PHE A 195 53.21 -9.52 -5.19
CA PHE A 195 52.11 -8.57 -5.47
C PHE A 195 50.77 -9.25 -5.16
N GLU A 196 50.59 -10.49 -5.56
CA GLU A 196 49.35 -11.28 -5.31
C GLU A 196 49.11 -11.52 -3.83
N GLU A 197 50.13 -11.88 -3.06
CA GLU A 197 50.04 -11.96 -1.59
C GLU A 197 49.64 -10.61 -0.97
N ARG A 198 50.15 -9.52 -1.46
CA ARG A 198 49.80 -8.19 -0.96
C ARG A 198 48.42 -7.76 -1.39
N ALA A 199 48.02 -8.04 -2.61
CA ALA A 199 46.68 -7.80 -3.13
C ALA A 199 45.62 -8.63 -2.41
N SER A 200 45.91 -9.90 -2.11
CA SER A 200 45.03 -10.80 -1.31
C SER A 200 44.86 -10.28 0.12
N GLY A 201 45.93 -9.76 0.74
CA GLY A 201 45.91 -9.13 2.06
C GLY A 201 45.12 -7.84 2.13
N ASP A 202 45.05 -7.09 1.03
CA ASP A 202 44.30 -5.83 0.96
C ASP A 202 42.79 -6.05 0.69
N THR A 203 42.45 -7.12 -0.04
CA THR A 203 41.04 -7.53 -0.26
C THR A 203 40.35 -7.94 1.05
N THR A 204 41.10 -8.43 2.03
CA THR A 204 40.59 -8.83 3.35
C THR A 204 40.31 -7.62 4.27
N ARG A 205 40.79 -6.42 3.92
CA ARG A 205 40.62 -5.17 4.70
C ARG A 205 39.47 -4.28 4.23
N ARG A 206 38.63 -4.73 3.32
CA ARG A 206 37.43 -3.93 2.94
C ARG A 206 36.54 -3.71 4.17
N ASN A 207 36.37 -2.43 4.52
CA ASN A 207 35.48 -2.04 5.61
C ASN A 207 34.01 -2.12 5.12
N PRO A 208 33.20 -3.09 5.60
CA PRO A 208 31.82 -3.29 5.15
C PRO A 208 30.98 -2.01 5.27
N SER A 209 31.28 -1.18 6.25
CA SER A 209 30.58 0.10 6.46
C SER A 209 30.93 1.12 5.38
N ALA A 210 32.20 1.22 4.99
CA ALA A 210 32.62 2.14 3.93
C ALA A 210 32.02 1.74 2.57
N ASP A 211 32.06 0.45 2.23
CA ASP A 211 31.46 -0.08 1.00
C ASP A 211 29.96 0.22 0.95
N SER A 212 29.24 0.03 2.07
CA SER A 212 27.80 0.29 2.15
C SER A 212 27.46 1.77 1.97
N ILE A 213 28.28 2.67 2.51
CA ILE A 213 28.11 4.13 2.33
C ILE A 213 28.27 4.49 0.86
N LEU A 214 29.29 3.95 0.19
CA LEU A 214 29.54 4.18 -1.23
C LEU A 214 28.40 3.65 -2.10
N GLU A 215 27.92 2.44 -1.81
CA GLU A 215 26.81 1.81 -2.53
C GLU A 215 25.51 2.61 -2.39
N VAL A 216 25.16 3.05 -1.17
CA VAL A 216 24.00 3.91 -0.92
C VAL A 216 24.12 5.25 -1.65
N ARG A 217 25.32 5.86 -1.62
CA ARG A 217 25.55 7.14 -2.28
C ARG A 217 25.39 7.02 -3.80
N SER A 218 26.03 6.04 -4.42
CA SER A 218 25.90 5.78 -5.86
C SER A 218 24.46 5.49 -6.26
N TYR A 219 23.73 4.70 -5.47
CA TYR A 219 22.30 4.44 -5.69
C TYR A 219 21.48 5.73 -5.68
N LEU A 220 21.76 6.64 -4.75
CA LEU A 220 21.02 7.90 -4.67
C LEU A 220 21.32 8.86 -5.82
N GLU A 221 22.51 8.79 -6.41
CA GLU A 221 22.92 9.59 -7.56
C GLU A 221 22.34 9.09 -8.89
N GLU A 222 21.90 7.81 -8.97
CA GLU A 222 21.17 7.29 -10.14
C GLU A 222 19.89 8.11 -10.40
N PRO A 223 19.53 8.35 -11.66
CA PRO A 223 18.28 9.06 -11.99
C PRO A 223 17.06 8.32 -11.43
N LEU A 224 15.98 9.05 -11.23
CA LEU A 224 14.72 8.44 -10.82
C LEU A 224 14.20 7.48 -11.89
N PHE A 225 13.70 6.34 -11.44
CA PHE A 225 13.03 5.41 -12.31
C PHE A 225 11.58 5.86 -12.60
N GLN A 226 11.05 5.46 -13.74
CA GLN A 226 9.70 5.86 -14.17
C GLN A 226 8.64 5.42 -13.15
N ARG A 227 7.73 6.34 -12.75
CA ARG A 227 6.71 6.08 -11.71
C ARG A 227 5.82 4.88 -11.99
N SER A 228 5.46 4.64 -13.24
CA SER A 228 4.59 3.52 -13.67
C SER A 228 5.30 2.19 -13.82
N ALA A 229 6.63 2.18 -13.81
CA ALA A 229 7.41 0.97 -13.99
C ALA A 229 7.53 0.16 -12.69
N ASP A 230 7.84 -1.13 -12.83
CA ASP A 230 8.05 -2.02 -11.70
C ASP A 230 9.43 -1.77 -11.06
N PRO A 231 9.50 -1.35 -9.78
CA PRO A 231 10.77 -1.13 -9.11
C PRO A 231 11.60 -2.41 -8.94
N LEU A 232 10.99 -3.58 -8.91
CA LEU A 232 11.69 -4.85 -8.75
C LEU A 232 12.52 -5.18 -10.01
N SER A 233 11.99 -4.87 -11.20
CA SER A 233 12.73 -5.05 -12.46
C SER A 233 13.99 -4.17 -12.52
N TRP A 234 13.93 -2.96 -11.97
CA TRP A 234 15.11 -2.10 -11.84
C TRP A 234 16.16 -2.72 -10.94
N TRP A 235 15.74 -3.23 -9.78
CA TRP A 235 16.65 -3.89 -8.83
C TRP A 235 17.26 -5.17 -9.40
N GLU A 236 16.51 -5.94 -10.19
CA GLU A 236 17.02 -7.12 -10.88
C GLU A 236 18.20 -6.76 -11.80
N THR A 237 18.06 -5.69 -12.60
CA THR A 237 19.12 -5.24 -13.50
C THR A 237 20.33 -4.65 -12.77
N LYS A 238 20.16 -4.14 -11.55
CA LYS A 238 21.19 -3.49 -10.74
C LYS A 238 21.75 -4.34 -9.61
N ALA A 239 21.32 -5.59 -9.48
CA ALA A 239 21.69 -6.47 -8.37
C ALA A 239 23.21 -6.69 -8.24
N SER A 240 23.91 -6.80 -9.36
CA SER A 240 25.39 -6.92 -9.39
C SER A 240 26.12 -5.64 -9.01
N VAL A 241 25.50 -4.46 -9.25
CA VAL A 241 26.08 -3.14 -8.94
C VAL A 241 25.85 -2.80 -7.46
N TYR A 242 24.68 -3.15 -6.91
CA TYR A 242 24.25 -2.86 -5.54
C TYR A 242 23.91 -4.12 -4.74
N PRO A 243 24.87 -5.08 -4.55
CA PRO A 243 24.56 -6.37 -3.97
C PRO A 243 24.08 -6.29 -2.52
N ARG A 244 24.63 -5.38 -1.71
CA ARG A 244 24.25 -5.20 -0.30
C ARG A 244 22.87 -4.57 -0.19
N LEU A 245 22.60 -3.52 -0.99
CA LEU A 245 21.29 -2.87 -1.03
C LEU A 245 20.21 -3.78 -1.57
N THR A 246 20.51 -4.64 -2.53
CA THR A 246 19.56 -5.64 -3.04
C THR A 246 19.07 -6.58 -1.94
N CYS A 247 19.97 -7.02 -1.04
CA CYS A 247 19.59 -7.83 0.13
C CYS A 247 18.68 -7.06 1.10
N VAL A 248 18.92 -5.76 1.31
CA VAL A 248 18.08 -4.93 2.17
C VAL A 248 16.73 -4.65 1.49
N MET A 249 16.76 -4.33 0.19
CA MET A 249 15.58 -4.09 -0.62
C MET A 249 14.62 -5.28 -0.59
N ALA A 250 15.09 -6.49 -0.78
CA ALA A 250 14.26 -7.69 -0.76
C ALA A 250 13.45 -7.83 0.54
N ARG A 251 14.04 -7.40 1.67
CA ARG A 251 13.38 -7.42 2.99
C ARG A 251 12.42 -6.26 3.23
N ARG A 252 12.50 -5.18 2.47
CA ARG A 252 11.70 -3.96 2.65
C ARG A 252 10.62 -3.82 1.61
N LEU A 253 10.90 -4.08 0.34
CA LEU A 253 9.92 -3.93 -0.73
C LEU A 253 8.90 -5.09 -0.80
N CYS A 254 9.15 -6.22 -0.13
CA CYS A 254 8.16 -7.29 0.02
C CYS A 254 7.03 -6.93 1.02
N ILE A 255 7.17 -5.85 1.79
CA ILE A 255 6.18 -5.46 2.79
C ILE A 255 4.98 -4.83 2.09
N VAL A 256 3.79 -5.32 2.41
CA VAL A 256 2.52 -4.74 1.94
C VAL A 256 2.07 -3.61 2.87
N ALA A 257 1.41 -2.60 2.29
CA ALA A 257 0.97 -1.43 3.04
C ALA A 257 -0.26 -1.69 3.94
N THR A 258 -1.05 -2.73 3.65
CA THR A 258 -2.31 -3.02 4.34
C THR A 258 -2.49 -4.52 4.58
N SER A 259 -3.42 -4.88 5.49
CA SER A 259 -3.83 -6.27 5.75
C SER A 259 -4.80 -6.84 4.70
N VAL A 260 -5.27 -6.02 3.76
CA VAL A 260 -6.28 -6.42 2.75
C VAL A 260 -5.91 -7.67 1.96
N PRO A 261 -4.66 -7.90 1.52
CA PRO A 261 -4.28 -9.15 0.87
C PRO A 261 -4.55 -10.38 1.74
N SER A 262 -4.22 -10.32 3.04
CA SER A 262 -4.47 -11.42 3.99
C SER A 262 -5.97 -11.63 4.21
N GLU A 263 -6.74 -10.55 4.35
CA GLU A 263 -8.20 -10.62 4.52
C GLU A 263 -8.89 -11.26 3.30
N ARG A 264 -8.40 -10.98 2.09
CA ARG A 264 -8.90 -11.63 0.86
C ARG A 264 -8.69 -13.14 0.88
N ILE A 265 -7.54 -13.61 1.36
CA ILE A 265 -7.24 -15.05 1.49
C ILE A 265 -8.19 -15.68 2.51
N PHE A 266 -8.36 -15.07 3.70
CA PHE A 266 -9.25 -15.58 4.72
C PHE A 266 -10.73 -15.62 4.26
N SER A 267 -11.18 -14.59 3.55
CA SER A 267 -12.52 -14.53 2.97
C SER A 267 -12.75 -15.66 1.97
N LYS A 268 -11.83 -15.87 1.04
CA LYS A 268 -11.90 -16.98 0.06
C LYS A 268 -11.89 -18.34 0.75
N THR A 269 -11.04 -18.54 1.75
CA THR A 269 -10.99 -19.77 2.52
C THR A 269 -12.29 -20.04 3.24
N GLY A 270 -12.89 -19.00 3.86
CA GLY A 270 -14.20 -19.09 4.49
C GLY A 270 -15.30 -19.51 3.51
N GLN A 271 -15.32 -18.97 2.30
CA GLN A 271 -16.26 -19.36 1.25
C GLN A 271 -16.09 -20.84 0.87
N ILE A 272 -14.87 -21.29 0.60
CA ILE A 272 -14.58 -22.69 0.24
C ILE A 272 -15.03 -23.65 1.35
N ILE A 273 -14.81 -23.31 2.63
CA ILE A 273 -15.26 -24.14 3.76
C ILE A 273 -16.77 -24.17 3.84
N THR A 274 -17.44 -23.05 3.55
CA THR A 274 -18.90 -22.93 3.59
C THR A 274 -19.53 -23.72 2.43
N GLU A 275 -18.99 -23.62 1.22
CA GLU A 275 -19.45 -24.38 0.05
C GLU A 275 -19.31 -25.89 0.26
N LYS A 276 -18.19 -26.36 0.83
CA LYS A 276 -18.01 -27.79 1.16
C LYS A 276 -18.95 -28.31 2.26
N LYS A 277 -19.57 -27.43 3.08
CA LYS A 277 -20.60 -27.80 4.05
C LYS A 277 -22.00 -27.77 3.45
N GLN A 278 -22.19 -27.18 2.26
CA GLN A 278 -23.49 -26.96 1.63
C GLN A 278 -23.85 -27.99 0.54
N ASP A 279 -23.22 -29.16 0.50
CA ASP A 279 -23.67 -30.29 -0.36
C ASP A 279 -25.02 -30.88 0.09
N GLN A 280 -25.90 -30.04 0.71
CA GLN A 280 -27.33 -30.30 0.89
C GLN A 280 -28.15 -29.29 0.09
N PRO A 281 -29.19 -29.72 -0.64
CA PRO A 281 -29.95 -28.84 -1.53
C PRO A 281 -30.67 -27.75 -0.71
N LEU A 282 -30.25 -26.50 -0.91
CA LEU A 282 -30.89 -25.31 -0.38
C LEU A 282 -32.28 -25.14 -1.04
N LYS A 283 -33.34 -25.22 -0.24
CA LYS A 283 -34.64 -24.66 -0.61
C LYS A 283 -34.47 -23.15 -0.75
N ALA A 284 -34.78 -22.62 -1.95
CA ALA A 284 -34.85 -21.20 -2.19
C ALA A 284 -35.91 -20.57 -1.30
N GLU A 285 -35.51 -19.97 -0.18
CA GLU A 285 -36.34 -19.04 0.55
C GLU A 285 -36.25 -17.68 -0.12
N ALA A 286 -37.40 -17.20 -0.59
CA ALA A 286 -37.56 -15.87 -1.15
C ALA A 286 -37.13 -14.82 -0.11
N LEU A 287 -36.19 -13.95 -0.48
CA LEU A 287 -35.79 -12.80 0.34
C LEU A 287 -37.02 -11.91 0.60
N ASP A 288 -37.49 -11.91 1.82
CA ASP A 288 -38.54 -11.01 2.31
C ASP A 288 -37.94 -9.61 2.48
N LEU A 289 -38.14 -8.75 1.47
CA LEU A 289 -37.70 -7.36 1.44
C LEU A 289 -38.42 -6.46 2.47
N SER A 290 -39.37 -6.98 3.26
CA SER A 290 -40.13 -6.19 4.23
C SER A 290 -39.36 -5.86 5.52
N GLN A 291 -38.20 -6.49 5.76
CA GLN A 291 -37.38 -6.26 6.98
C GLN A 291 -36.26 -5.25 6.82
N CYS A 292 -36.03 -4.70 5.64
CA CYS A 292 -35.06 -3.64 5.43
C CYS A 292 -35.69 -2.25 5.57
N LYS A 293 -35.97 -1.85 6.81
CA LYS A 293 -36.29 -0.44 7.11
C LYS A 293 -35.26 0.18 8.05
N PRO A 294 -34.27 0.92 7.50
CA PRO A 294 -34.02 2.27 8.00
C PRO A 294 -34.26 3.30 6.92
N SER A 295 -34.87 4.43 7.32
CA SER A 295 -35.09 5.62 6.48
C SER A 295 -33.78 6.09 5.88
N LEU A 296 -33.80 6.51 4.60
CA LEU A 296 -32.62 7.06 3.92
C LEU A 296 -32.11 8.33 4.64
N LYS A 297 -32.98 9.05 5.38
CA LYS A 297 -32.65 10.26 6.15
C LYS A 297 -31.79 9.96 7.39
N ASP A 298 -31.98 8.83 8.06
CA ASP A 298 -31.13 8.44 9.18
C ASP A 298 -29.72 8.02 8.69
N LYS A 299 -29.65 7.47 7.49
CA LYS A 299 -28.37 7.04 6.89
C LYS A 299 -27.42 8.18 6.48
N THR A 300 -27.90 9.41 6.27
CA THR A 300 -26.99 10.52 5.94
C THR A 300 -26.20 11.00 7.15
N ALA A 301 -26.77 11.05 8.34
CA ALA A 301 -26.06 11.39 9.57
C ALA A 301 -25.14 10.22 10.00
N ASP A 302 -25.63 8.99 9.93
CA ASP A 302 -24.84 7.78 10.20
C ASP A 302 -23.75 7.55 9.15
N PHE A 303 -23.95 7.97 7.90
CA PHE A 303 -22.95 7.91 6.84
C PHE A 303 -21.72 8.78 7.13
N PHE A 304 -21.90 9.99 7.63
CA PHE A 304 -20.77 10.87 7.99
C PHE A 304 -20.01 10.32 9.20
N LEU A 305 -20.72 9.81 10.22
CA LEU A 305 -20.10 9.11 11.35
C LEU A 305 -19.42 7.81 10.91
N PHE A 306 -20.01 7.07 9.98
CA PHE A 306 -19.50 5.82 9.46
C PHE A 306 -18.29 6.00 8.54
N VAL A 307 -18.29 6.99 7.64
CA VAL A 307 -17.10 7.36 6.85
C VAL A 307 -15.98 7.83 7.76
N LEU A 308 -16.31 8.58 8.81
CA LEU A 308 -15.35 8.99 9.84
C LEU A 308 -14.81 7.76 10.61
N HIS A 309 -15.67 6.79 10.97
CA HIS A 309 -15.29 5.55 11.66
C HIS A 309 -14.43 4.64 10.79
N ILE A 310 -14.69 4.58 9.48
CA ILE A 310 -13.95 3.72 8.55
C ILE A 310 -12.66 4.38 8.08
N LEU A 311 -12.63 5.68 7.88
CA LEU A 311 -11.37 6.41 7.74
C LEU A 311 -10.53 6.28 9.00
N ILE A 312 -11.15 6.30 10.17
CA ILE A 312 -10.53 5.97 11.44
C ILE A 312 -10.03 4.51 11.42
N TYR A 313 -10.76 3.55 10.88
CA TYR A 313 -10.36 2.13 10.81
C TYR A 313 -9.27 1.87 9.77
N ILE A 314 -9.34 2.46 8.58
CA ILE A 314 -8.27 2.39 7.56
C ILE A 314 -7.01 3.10 8.06
N LEU A 315 -7.17 4.18 8.82
CA LEU A 315 -6.10 4.98 9.42
C LEU A 315 -5.70 4.50 10.82
N LEU A 316 -6.56 3.73 11.54
CA LEU A 316 -6.30 3.13 12.87
C LEU A 316 -5.69 1.74 12.80
N CYS A 317 -5.68 1.10 11.66
CA CYS A 317 -4.84 -0.08 11.54
C CYS A 317 -3.39 0.37 11.72
N ASP A 318 -2.94 0.33 12.97
CA ASP A 318 -1.53 0.19 13.33
C ASP A 318 -1.03 -1.17 12.77
N SER A 319 -1.31 -1.37 11.47
CA SER A 319 -1.06 -2.61 10.75
C SER A 319 0.41 -2.94 10.66
N VAL A 320 1.28 -2.01 11.01
CA VAL A 320 2.70 -2.30 11.13
C VAL A 320 3.01 -3.13 12.38
N SER A 321 2.27 -2.96 13.48
CA SER A 321 2.39 -3.84 14.66
C SER A 321 1.69 -5.19 14.46
N PHE A 322 0.59 -5.23 13.69
CA PHE A 322 -0.17 -6.47 13.48
C PHE A 322 0.49 -7.40 12.46
N CYS A 323 1.15 -6.89 11.43
CA CYS A 323 1.97 -7.71 10.53
C CYS A 323 3.18 -8.36 11.24
N MET A 324 3.76 -7.68 12.24
CA MET A 324 4.84 -8.28 13.04
C MET A 324 4.36 -9.42 13.96
N PHE A 325 3.10 -9.42 14.37
CA PHE A 325 2.54 -10.51 15.19
C PHE A 325 2.22 -11.77 14.38
N HIS A 326 1.86 -11.63 13.10
CA HIS A 326 1.57 -12.80 12.25
C HIS A 326 2.82 -13.47 11.68
N PHE A 327 3.91 -12.73 11.49
CA PHE A 327 5.18 -13.32 11.04
C PHE A 327 5.90 -14.16 12.11
N LYS A 328 5.59 -13.95 13.41
CA LYS A 328 6.10 -14.80 14.50
C LYS A 328 5.38 -16.16 14.61
N PHE A 329 4.22 -16.33 13.98
CA PHE A 329 3.45 -17.60 14.07
C PHE A 329 3.70 -18.56 12.91
N VAL A 330 4.48 -18.18 11.90
CA VAL A 330 4.83 -19.04 10.74
C VAL A 330 6.27 -19.58 10.85
N GLN A 331 6.96 -19.32 11.94
CA GLN A 331 8.29 -19.90 12.24
C GLN A 331 8.24 -21.01 13.32
N TYR A 332 7.09 -21.71 13.44
CA TYR A 332 7.04 -22.99 14.14
C TYR A 332 6.39 -24.06 13.26
#